data_788644789c2eeb46aefc60a1b546bcdf
#
_entry.id   788644789c2eeb46aefc60a1b546bcdf
#
_cell.length_a   1.000
_cell.length_b   1.000
_cell.length_c   1.000
_cell.angle_alpha   90.00
_cell.angle_beta   90.00
_cell.angle_gamma   90.00
#
_symmetry.space_group_name_H-M   'P 1'
#
loop_
_entity.id
_entity.type
_entity.pdbx_description
1 polymer ?
#
loop_
_entity_poly.entity_id
_entity_poly.type
_entity_poly.pdbx_seq_one_letter_code
_entity_poly.pdbx_strand_id
1 'polypeptide(L)'
;MPDKDKYLPLSFSSLKAFDRSPLAFVHYKEAPRKETDAMRFGTLVHRAVLEPERYQDTVTVYDGRRGTNDYKQFVQENLHKDILTTKEAFNVRAIADSVLSHTHAGPLIRQSTEFEKAFNLDMLGIPHRGIIDAIGPWFLIDLKTTNSVTHRMLQRTIYDWKYYMQAAIYQQAAERMGLDSKAYFIIAVESTAPHHVQVVELEQHYIARGHLEWTKLLIQWEDWDGTAAHSHDTHDDFLMDAPGYAPALDLGI
;
A
#
# COMPACT_ATOMS: atom_id res chain seq x y z
N MET A 1 16.64 -25.90 -12.91
CA MET A 1 16.51 -24.87 -11.89
C MET A 1 15.06 -24.41 -11.87
N PRO A 2 14.47 -24.10 -10.72
CA PRO A 2 13.15 -23.51 -10.69
C PRO A 2 13.15 -22.23 -11.50
N ASP A 3 12.13 -22.05 -12.34
CA ASP A 3 11.98 -20.86 -13.16
C ASP A 3 11.46 -19.71 -12.29
N LYS A 4 12.36 -18.81 -11.83
CA LYS A 4 12.00 -17.64 -11.03
C LYS A 4 11.20 -16.61 -11.82
N ASP A 5 11.35 -16.62 -13.16
CA ASP A 5 10.69 -15.65 -14.04
C ASP A 5 9.16 -15.85 -14.09
N LYS A 6 8.68 -17.04 -13.72
CA LYS A 6 7.24 -17.29 -13.53
C LYS A 6 6.60 -16.35 -12.49
N TYR A 7 7.40 -15.76 -11.61
CA TYR A 7 6.92 -14.86 -10.57
C TYR A 7 6.88 -13.38 -10.98
N LEU A 8 7.36 -13.04 -12.17
CA LEU A 8 7.30 -11.68 -12.71
C LEU A 8 5.88 -11.31 -13.18
N PRO A 9 5.51 -10.05 -13.22
CA PRO A 9 6.25 -8.90 -12.72
C PRO A 9 6.26 -8.81 -11.19
N LEU A 10 7.30 -8.17 -10.64
CA LEU A 10 7.41 -7.88 -9.21
C LEU A 10 6.49 -6.71 -8.83
N SER A 11 6.07 -6.66 -7.58
CA SER A 11 5.35 -5.53 -6.99
C SER A 11 5.99 -5.16 -5.65
N PHE A 12 5.74 -3.97 -5.15
CA PHE A 12 6.18 -3.58 -3.80
C PHE A 12 5.86 -4.66 -2.75
N SER A 13 4.62 -5.15 -2.74
CA SER A 13 4.21 -6.18 -1.77
C SER A 13 4.95 -7.51 -1.97
N SER A 14 5.24 -7.90 -3.20
CA SER A 14 6.03 -9.12 -3.47
C SER A 14 7.50 -8.94 -3.09
N LEU A 15 8.09 -7.78 -3.35
CA LEU A 15 9.45 -7.44 -2.92
C LEU A 15 9.57 -7.42 -1.39
N LYS A 16 8.57 -6.88 -0.69
CA LYS A 16 8.52 -6.92 0.76
C LYS A 16 8.44 -8.36 1.31
N ALA A 17 7.74 -9.24 0.62
CA ALA A 17 7.73 -10.67 0.98
C ALA A 17 9.09 -11.33 0.70
N PHE A 18 9.75 -10.96 -0.40
CA PHE A 18 11.09 -11.43 -0.75
C PHE A 18 12.15 -10.96 0.24
N ASP A 19 12.08 -9.70 0.66
CA ASP A 19 12.95 -9.13 1.71
C ASP A 19 12.89 -9.93 3.03
N ARG A 20 11.73 -10.46 3.36
CA ARG A 20 11.59 -11.32 4.53
C ARG A 20 12.29 -12.67 4.35
N SER A 21 12.03 -13.35 3.26
CA SER A 21 12.73 -14.56 2.80
C SER A 21 12.21 -15.03 1.44
N PRO A 22 13.00 -15.79 0.66
CA PRO A 22 12.53 -16.50 -0.53
C PRO A 22 11.30 -17.37 -0.29
N LEU A 23 11.23 -18.07 0.84
CA LEU A 23 10.07 -18.87 1.24
C LEU A 23 8.81 -18.02 1.40
N ALA A 24 8.92 -16.88 2.08
CA ALA A 24 7.79 -15.94 2.26
C ALA A 24 7.31 -15.38 0.92
N PHE A 25 8.23 -15.11 0.00
CA PHE A 25 7.93 -14.66 -1.35
C PHE A 25 7.17 -15.72 -2.16
N VAL A 26 7.68 -16.95 -2.19
CA VAL A 26 7.03 -18.06 -2.91
C VAL A 26 5.63 -18.29 -2.36
N HIS A 27 5.49 -18.31 -1.02
CA HIS A 27 4.17 -18.41 -0.38
C HIS A 27 3.25 -17.24 -0.77
N TYR A 28 3.75 -16.01 -0.79
CA TYR A 28 2.98 -14.83 -1.21
C TYR A 28 2.48 -14.94 -2.66
N LYS A 29 3.30 -15.51 -3.55
CA LYS A 29 2.97 -15.64 -4.99
C LYS A 29 2.05 -16.81 -5.29
N GLU A 30 2.20 -17.94 -4.59
CA GLU A 30 1.51 -19.21 -4.89
C GLU A 30 0.27 -19.45 -4.02
N ALA A 31 0.24 -18.91 -2.80
CA ALA A 31 -0.92 -19.09 -1.94
C ALA A 31 -2.18 -18.37 -2.49
N PRO A 32 -3.36 -18.99 -2.36
CA PRO A 32 -4.59 -18.31 -2.71
C PRO A 32 -4.74 -17.00 -1.94
N ARG A 33 -4.94 -15.90 -2.67
CA ARG A 33 -5.15 -14.59 -2.03
C ARG A 33 -6.50 -14.59 -1.31
N LYS A 34 -6.43 -14.51 0.01
CA LYS A 34 -7.61 -14.31 0.83
C LYS A 34 -7.67 -12.83 1.20
N GLU A 35 -8.66 -12.13 0.69
CA GLU A 35 -8.95 -10.77 1.11
C GLU A 35 -9.36 -10.77 2.59
N THR A 36 -8.68 -9.97 3.40
CA THR A 36 -9.09 -9.76 4.80
C THR A 36 -10.10 -8.63 4.89
N ASP A 37 -10.89 -8.59 5.97
CA ASP A 37 -11.85 -7.50 6.21
C ASP A 37 -11.14 -6.13 6.22
N ALA A 38 -9.92 -6.06 6.75
CA ALA A 38 -9.11 -4.84 6.75
C ALA A 38 -8.70 -4.42 5.33
N MET A 39 -8.30 -5.36 4.46
CA MET A 39 -7.97 -5.08 3.06
C MET A 39 -9.20 -4.60 2.30
N ARG A 40 -10.32 -5.31 2.44
CA ARG A 40 -11.60 -4.92 1.84
C ARG A 40 -12.02 -3.52 2.29
N PHE A 41 -11.91 -3.25 3.60
CA PHE A 41 -12.24 -1.94 4.14
C PHE A 41 -11.33 -0.84 3.58
N GLY A 42 -10.02 -1.08 3.50
CA GLY A 42 -9.06 -0.17 2.86
C GLY A 42 -9.45 0.14 1.40
N THR A 43 -9.75 -0.90 0.61
CA THR A 43 -10.20 -0.75 -0.79
C THR A 43 -11.46 0.12 -0.90
N LEU A 44 -12.43 -0.05 0.01
CA LEU A 44 -13.64 0.76 0.02
C LEU A 44 -13.35 2.24 0.37
N VAL A 45 -12.45 2.48 1.31
CA VAL A 45 -12.02 3.86 1.65
C VAL A 45 -11.28 4.50 0.48
N HIS A 46 -10.33 3.80 -0.15
CA HIS A 46 -9.64 4.29 -1.36
C HIS A 46 -10.64 4.70 -2.42
N ARG A 47 -11.58 3.81 -2.74
CA ARG A 47 -12.62 4.08 -3.76
C ARG A 47 -13.50 5.26 -3.37
N ALA A 48 -13.90 5.38 -2.10
CA ALA A 48 -14.73 6.49 -1.64
C ALA A 48 -14.02 7.86 -1.70
N VAL A 49 -12.69 7.88 -1.49
CA VAL A 49 -11.89 9.10 -1.49
C VAL A 49 -11.43 9.47 -2.90
N LEU A 50 -10.94 8.48 -3.66
CA LEU A 50 -10.20 8.71 -4.91
C LEU A 50 -11.09 8.53 -6.15
N GLU A 51 -12.11 7.66 -6.09
CA GLU A 51 -13.00 7.33 -7.19
C GLU A 51 -14.48 7.35 -6.73
N PRO A 52 -15.01 8.51 -6.25
CA PRO A 52 -16.33 8.56 -5.61
C PRO A 52 -17.49 8.10 -6.50
N GLU A 53 -17.42 8.33 -7.80
CA GLU A 53 -18.42 7.84 -8.77
C GLU A 53 -18.40 6.30 -8.83
N ARG A 54 -17.22 5.71 -8.96
CA ARG A 54 -17.04 4.26 -8.94
C ARG A 54 -17.49 3.64 -7.60
N TYR A 55 -17.25 4.32 -6.49
CA TYR A 55 -17.78 3.88 -5.20
C TYR A 55 -19.29 3.78 -5.20
N GLN A 56 -20.01 4.81 -5.70
CA GLN A 56 -21.47 4.82 -5.79
C GLN A 56 -21.98 3.70 -6.70
N ASP A 57 -21.33 3.44 -7.82
CA ASP A 57 -21.74 2.42 -8.79
C ASP A 57 -21.53 0.99 -8.29
N THR A 58 -20.44 0.76 -7.53
CA THR A 58 -20.00 -0.58 -7.13
C THR A 58 -20.37 -0.98 -5.71
N VAL A 59 -20.94 -0.07 -4.91
CA VAL A 59 -21.36 -0.33 -3.54
C VAL A 59 -22.88 -0.27 -3.42
N THR A 60 -23.43 -1.13 -2.57
CA THR A 60 -24.83 -1.06 -2.16
C THR A 60 -24.95 -1.29 -0.67
N VAL A 61 -26.02 -0.76 -0.06
CA VAL A 61 -26.23 -0.85 1.39
C VAL A 61 -27.43 -1.75 1.67
N TYR A 62 -27.23 -2.73 2.55
CA TYR A 62 -28.32 -3.54 3.08
C TYR A 62 -28.65 -3.08 4.51
N ASP A 63 -29.87 -2.59 4.67
CA ASP A 63 -30.39 -2.17 5.96
C ASP A 63 -31.17 -3.31 6.62
N GLY A 64 -30.42 -4.28 7.18
CA GLY A 64 -30.99 -5.45 7.83
C GLY A 64 -29.94 -6.36 8.44
N ARG A 65 -30.41 -7.45 9.04
CA ARG A 65 -29.52 -8.43 9.66
C ARG A 65 -28.93 -9.37 8.60
N ARG A 66 -27.62 -9.47 8.55
CA ARG A 66 -26.93 -10.48 7.72
C ARG A 66 -27.32 -11.90 8.14
N GLY A 67 -27.40 -12.81 7.17
CA GLY A 67 -27.71 -14.23 7.41
C GLY A 67 -29.20 -14.58 7.32
N THR A 68 -30.10 -13.63 7.15
CA THR A 68 -31.53 -13.86 6.88
C THR A 68 -31.77 -14.30 5.43
N ASN A 69 -32.95 -14.84 5.12
CA ASN A 69 -33.32 -15.19 3.75
C ASN A 69 -33.39 -13.94 2.85
N ASP A 70 -33.91 -12.84 3.39
CA ASP A 70 -33.95 -11.54 2.68
C ASP A 70 -32.54 -11.05 2.32
N TYR A 71 -31.58 -11.20 3.24
CA TYR A 71 -30.17 -10.89 2.95
C TYR A 71 -29.61 -11.78 1.84
N LYS A 72 -29.90 -13.08 1.84
CA LYS A 72 -29.43 -14.00 0.81
C LYS A 72 -30.02 -13.63 -0.57
N GLN A 73 -31.30 -13.27 -0.61
CA GLN A 73 -31.93 -12.78 -1.84
C GLN A 73 -31.26 -11.47 -2.30
N PHE A 74 -31.07 -10.50 -1.39
CA PHE A 74 -30.40 -9.25 -1.71
C PHE A 74 -29.01 -9.43 -2.27
N VAL A 75 -28.23 -10.39 -1.72
CA VAL A 75 -26.90 -10.76 -2.24
C VAL A 75 -27.01 -11.29 -3.68
N GLN A 76 -27.98 -12.16 -3.98
CA GLN A 76 -28.16 -12.69 -5.33
C GLN A 76 -28.53 -11.60 -6.35
N GLU A 77 -29.29 -10.60 -5.94
CA GLU A 77 -29.69 -9.47 -6.79
C GLU A 77 -28.53 -8.46 -6.99
N ASN A 78 -27.48 -8.50 -6.14
CA ASN A 78 -26.37 -7.55 -6.12
C ASN A 78 -24.99 -8.22 -6.19
N LEU A 79 -24.87 -9.35 -6.90
CA LEU A 79 -23.61 -10.14 -6.99
C LEU A 79 -22.40 -9.36 -7.51
N HIS A 80 -22.63 -8.28 -8.26
CA HIS A 80 -21.60 -7.43 -8.84
C HIS A 80 -21.21 -6.23 -7.96
N LYS A 81 -21.83 -6.10 -6.77
CA LYS A 81 -21.61 -4.98 -5.85
C LYS A 81 -21.02 -5.42 -4.52
N ASP A 82 -20.23 -4.53 -3.93
CA ASP A 82 -19.83 -4.63 -2.53
C ASP A 82 -21.03 -4.30 -1.63
N ILE A 83 -21.51 -5.27 -0.88
CA ILE A 83 -22.65 -5.09 0.02
C ILE A 83 -22.15 -4.66 1.39
N LEU A 84 -22.53 -3.48 1.82
CA LEU A 84 -22.23 -2.91 3.13
C LEU A 84 -23.46 -2.91 4.03
N THR A 85 -23.26 -3.00 5.33
CA THR A 85 -24.27 -2.60 6.29
C THR A 85 -24.34 -1.07 6.38
N THR A 86 -25.44 -0.54 6.88
CA THR A 86 -25.60 0.91 7.14
C THR A 86 -24.45 1.46 7.98
N LYS A 87 -23.98 0.70 8.99
CA LYS A 87 -22.86 1.10 9.85
C LYS A 87 -21.54 1.13 9.08
N GLU A 88 -21.26 0.13 8.24
CA GLU A 88 -20.02 0.10 7.43
C GLU A 88 -20.01 1.25 6.42
N ALA A 89 -21.12 1.48 5.72
CA ALA A 89 -21.25 2.58 4.77
C ALA A 89 -21.09 3.95 5.44
N PHE A 90 -21.69 4.14 6.61
CA PHE A 90 -21.52 5.36 7.41
C PHE A 90 -20.04 5.58 7.78
N ASN A 91 -19.35 4.52 8.22
CA ASN A 91 -17.94 4.61 8.63
C ASN A 91 -17.02 4.96 7.44
N VAL A 92 -17.20 4.29 6.29
CA VAL A 92 -16.43 4.60 5.07
C VAL A 92 -16.65 6.07 4.65
N ARG A 93 -17.89 6.54 4.68
CA ARG A 93 -18.22 7.92 4.33
C ARG A 93 -17.59 8.91 5.31
N ALA A 94 -17.68 8.66 6.62
CA ALA A 94 -17.08 9.53 7.63
C ALA A 94 -15.56 9.65 7.47
N ILE A 95 -14.88 8.56 7.09
CA ILE A 95 -13.45 8.58 6.79
C ILE A 95 -13.17 9.41 5.53
N ALA A 96 -13.94 9.20 4.46
CA ALA A 96 -13.77 9.96 3.23
C ALA A 96 -14.00 11.46 3.46
N ASP A 97 -15.06 11.82 4.21
CA ASP A 97 -15.35 13.20 4.59
C ASP A 97 -14.20 13.81 5.42
N SER A 98 -13.60 13.03 6.35
CA SER A 98 -12.45 13.48 7.15
C SER A 98 -11.23 13.77 6.27
N VAL A 99 -10.91 12.91 5.30
CA VAL A 99 -9.80 13.12 4.37
C VAL A 99 -10.04 14.33 3.47
N LEU A 100 -11.23 14.41 2.85
CA LEU A 100 -11.55 15.44 1.88
C LEU A 100 -11.73 16.84 2.50
N SER A 101 -12.14 16.92 3.78
CA SER A 101 -12.25 18.17 4.52
C SER A 101 -10.96 18.59 5.22
N HIS A 102 -9.97 17.68 5.33
CA HIS A 102 -8.69 18.00 5.98
C HIS A 102 -7.93 19.10 5.24
N THR A 103 -7.34 20.05 5.98
CA THR A 103 -6.73 21.28 5.46
C THR A 103 -5.60 21.05 4.45
N HIS A 104 -4.88 19.95 4.55
CA HIS A 104 -3.80 19.58 3.62
C HIS A 104 -4.18 18.43 2.68
N ALA A 105 -4.82 17.38 3.17
CA ALA A 105 -5.17 16.22 2.36
C ALA A 105 -6.19 16.57 1.27
N GLY A 106 -7.26 17.30 1.62
CA GLY A 106 -8.30 17.66 0.66
C GLY A 106 -7.77 18.45 -0.55
N PRO A 107 -6.97 19.52 -0.36
CA PRO A 107 -6.33 20.21 -1.48
C PRO A 107 -5.43 19.33 -2.34
N LEU A 108 -4.63 18.43 -1.75
CA LEU A 108 -3.79 17.49 -2.50
C LEU A 108 -4.64 16.56 -3.38
N ILE A 109 -5.71 15.97 -2.83
CA ILE A 109 -6.62 15.12 -3.59
C ILE A 109 -7.28 15.92 -4.73
N ARG A 110 -7.75 17.14 -4.47
CA ARG A 110 -8.40 17.99 -5.52
C ARG A 110 -7.45 18.45 -6.62
N GLN A 111 -6.14 18.55 -6.34
CA GLN A 111 -5.12 18.88 -7.34
C GLN A 111 -4.65 17.67 -8.12
N SER A 112 -4.96 16.46 -7.68
CA SER A 112 -4.61 15.24 -8.40
C SER A 112 -5.39 15.14 -9.69
N THR A 113 -4.73 14.69 -10.75
CA THR A 113 -5.27 14.60 -12.12
C THR A 113 -5.54 13.16 -12.55
N GLU A 114 -4.86 12.20 -11.92
CA GLU A 114 -5.06 10.77 -12.17
C GLU A 114 -5.18 10.03 -10.83
N PHE A 115 -6.05 9.01 -10.81
CA PHE A 115 -6.29 8.16 -9.65
C PHE A 115 -6.18 6.69 -10.02
N GLU A 116 -5.73 5.86 -9.05
CA GLU A 116 -5.60 4.41 -9.21
C GLU A 116 -4.87 4.03 -10.52
N LYS A 117 -3.77 4.76 -10.80
CA LYS A 117 -3.00 4.58 -12.03
C LYS A 117 -2.16 3.31 -11.96
N ALA A 118 -2.58 2.29 -12.70
CA ALA A 118 -1.80 1.08 -12.84
C ALA A 118 -0.58 1.29 -13.74
N PHE A 119 0.52 0.66 -13.38
CA PHE A 119 1.71 0.56 -14.24
C PHE A 119 2.19 -0.89 -14.35
N ASN A 120 2.79 -1.20 -15.49
CA ASN A 120 3.53 -2.44 -15.74
C ASN A 120 4.72 -2.08 -16.62
N LEU A 121 5.89 -1.93 -16.00
CA LEU A 121 7.07 -1.32 -16.59
C LEU A 121 8.32 -2.14 -16.28
N ASP A 122 9.27 -2.15 -17.20
CA ASP A 122 10.63 -2.59 -16.89
C ASP A 122 11.34 -1.49 -16.10
N MET A 123 11.84 -1.85 -14.94
CA MET A 123 12.63 -0.97 -14.07
C MET A 123 13.90 -1.70 -13.63
N LEU A 124 15.05 -1.12 -13.94
CA LEU A 124 16.37 -1.70 -13.67
C LEU A 124 16.54 -3.12 -14.29
N GLY A 125 15.97 -3.37 -15.46
CA GLY A 125 16.05 -4.64 -16.17
C GLY A 125 15.07 -5.72 -15.69
N ILE A 126 14.19 -5.41 -14.73
CA ILE A 126 13.22 -6.35 -14.16
C ILE A 126 11.80 -5.80 -14.31
N PRO A 127 10.84 -6.61 -14.81
CA PRO A 127 9.45 -6.19 -14.90
C PRO A 127 8.81 -5.92 -13.53
N HIS A 128 8.22 -4.76 -13.37
CA HIS A 128 7.51 -4.32 -12.17
C HIS A 128 6.07 -3.91 -12.46
N ARG A 129 5.21 -4.07 -11.48
CA ARG A 129 3.84 -3.59 -11.53
C ARG A 129 3.41 -2.95 -10.22
N GLY A 130 2.48 -2.03 -10.30
CA GLY A 130 1.85 -1.40 -9.15
C GLY A 130 0.67 -0.54 -9.54
N ILE A 131 0.09 0.10 -8.56
CA ILE A 131 -0.98 1.09 -8.73
C ILE A 131 -0.59 2.28 -7.86
N ILE A 132 -0.54 3.46 -8.47
CA ILE A 132 -0.32 4.73 -7.77
C ILE A 132 -1.69 5.29 -7.42
N ASP A 133 -1.94 5.54 -6.14
CA ASP A 133 -3.26 5.93 -5.63
C ASP A 133 -3.73 7.26 -6.23
N ALA A 134 -2.88 8.30 -6.21
CA ALA A 134 -3.18 9.56 -6.89
C ALA A 134 -1.92 10.26 -7.37
N ILE A 135 -2.03 10.96 -8.50
CA ILE A 135 -0.96 11.68 -9.18
C ILE A 135 -1.38 13.14 -9.34
N GLY A 136 -0.61 14.04 -8.75
CA GLY A 136 -0.75 15.47 -8.92
C GLY A 136 0.26 16.05 -9.91
N PRO A 137 0.27 17.38 -10.12
CA PRO A 137 1.13 18.03 -11.11
C PRO A 137 2.64 17.84 -10.87
N TRP A 138 3.04 17.59 -9.62
CA TRP A 138 4.44 17.46 -9.20
C TRP A 138 4.63 16.50 -8.03
N PHE A 139 3.58 15.75 -7.63
CA PHE A 139 3.60 14.87 -6.47
C PHE A 139 2.81 13.58 -6.71
N LEU A 140 3.13 12.58 -5.91
CA LEU A 140 2.36 11.35 -5.78
C LEU A 140 1.74 11.28 -4.39
N ILE A 141 0.59 10.61 -4.28
CA ILE A 141 -0.10 10.34 -3.02
C ILE A 141 -0.26 8.84 -2.86
N ASP A 142 -0.11 8.40 -1.62
CA ASP A 142 -0.42 7.06 -1.14
C ASP A 142 -1.36 7.20 0.06
N LEU A 143 -2.59 6.72 -0.09
CA LEU A 143 -3.63 6.78 0.94
C LEU A 143 -3.57 5.53 1.83
N LYS A 144 -3.51 5.69 3.13
CA LYS A 144 -3.41 4.59 4.08
C LYS A 144 -4.47 4.68 5.17
N THR A 145 -5.24 3.61 5.35
CA THR A 145 -6.02 3.42 6.57
C THR A 145 -5.14 2.80 7.66
N THR A 146 -5.21 3.33 8.87
CA THR A 146 -4.37 2.92 9.99
C THR A 146 -5.13 2.91 11.30
N ASN A 147 -4.57 2.28 12.31
CA ASN A 147 -5.15 2.30 13.67
C ASN A 147 -4.80 3.58 14.44
N SER A 148 -3.71 4.27 14.08
CA SER A 148 -3.30 5.50 14.73
C SER A 148 -2.44 6.36 13.82
N VAL A 149 -2.71 7.67 13.82
CA VAL A 149 -1.91 8.69 13.10
C VAL A 149 -1.03 9.51 14.04
N THR A 150 -0.89 9.12 15.31
CA THR A 150 0.07 9.79 16.20
C THR A 150 1.48 9.73 15.58
N HIS A 151 2.25 10.80 15.73
CA HIS A 151 3.57 10.93 15.11
C HIS A 151 4.45 9.69 15.30
N ARG A 152 4.60 9.24 16.56
CA ARG A 152 5.41 8.04 16.89
C ARG A 152 4.92 6.77 16.19
N MET A 153 3.60 6.54 16.17
CA MET A 153 3.04 5.32 15.56
C MET A 153 3.15 5.37 14.06
N LEU A 154 2.93 6.54 13.47
CA LEU A 154 3.00 6.70 12.02
C LEU A 154 4.43 6.57 11.51
N GLN A 155 5.42 7.17 12.19
CA GLN A 155 6.84 6.97 11.86
C GLN A 155 7.22 5.48 11.90
N ARG A 156 6.81 4.77 12.98
CA ARG A 156 7.05 3.34 13.09
C ARG A 156 6.38 2.56 11.95
N THR A 157 5.13 2.87 11.64
CA THR A 157 4.38 2.23 10.55
C THR A 157 5.07 2.45 9.21
N ILE A 158 5.48 3.68 8.90
CA ILE A 158 6.21 4.00 7.66
C ILE A 158 7.49 3.17 7.54
N TYR A 159 8.22 3.02 8.65
CA TYR A 159 9.44 2.26 8.70
C TYR A 159 9.20 0.75 8.60
N ASP A 160 8.39 0.17 9.47
CA ASP A 160 8.12 -1.27 9.57
C ASP A 160 7.49 -1.82 8.27
N TRP A 161 6.64 -1.02 7.61
CA TRP A 161 6.00 -1.39 6.34
C TRP A 161 6.80 -0.95 5.11
N LYS A 162 7.96 -0.31 5.29
CA LYS A 162 8.87 0.14 4.21
C LYS A 162 8.18 1.05 3.18
N TYR A 163 7.29 1.96 3.62
CA TYR A 163 6.60 2.85 2.69
C TYR A 163 7.55 3.78 1.93
N TYR A 164 8.73 4.09 2.48
CA TYR A 164 9.80 4.78 1.79
C TYR A 164 10.34 4.00 0.58
N MET A 165 10.36 2.65 0.63
CA MET A 165 10.71 1.82 -0.53
C MET A 165 9.56 1.80 -1.56
N GLN A 166 8.30 1.79 -1.12
CA GLN A 166 7.15 1.95 -2.01
C GLN A 166 7.23 3.28 -2.76
N ALA A 167 7.54 4.38 -2.04
CA ALA A 167 7.71 5.70 -2.62
C ALA A 167 8.81 5.74 -3.68
N ALA A 168 9.97 5.13 -3.41
CA ALA A 168 11.07 5.03 -4.36
C ALA A 168 10.66 4.30 -5.66
N ILE A 169 10.01 3.15 -5.53
CA ILE A 169 9.52 2.37 -6.68
C ILE A 169 8.48 3.17 -7.48
N TYR A 170 7.55 3.86 -6.80
CA TYR A 170 6.46 4.58 -7.46
C TYR A 170 6.93 5.87 -8.10
N GLN A 171 7.88 6.59 -7.51
CA GLN A 171 8.51 7.74 -8.16
C GLN A 171 9.30 7.32 -9.40
N GLN A 172 10.05 6.21 -9.34
CA GLN A 172 10.74 5.68 -10.51
C GLN A 172 9.75 5.27 -11.62
N ALA A 173 8.62 4.67 -11.26
CA ALA A 173 7.57 4.33 -12.21
C ALA A 173 6.94 5.59 -12.83
N ALA A 174 6.65 6.62 -12.03
CA ALA A 174 6.14 7.90 -12.51
C ALA A 174 7.12 8.57 -13.49
N GLU A 175 8.41 8.62 -13.16
CA GLU A 175 9.45 9.14 -14.04
C GLU A 175 9.50 8.39 -15.37
N ARG A 176 9.42 7.04 -15.35
CA ARG A 176 9.36 6.23 -16.58
C ARG A 176 8.12 6.48 -17.41
N MET A 177 7.03 6.90 -16.81
CA MET A 177 5.81 7.34 -17.51
C MET A 177 5.85 8.80 -17.97
N GLY A 178 6.95 9.53 -17.71
CA GLY A 178 7.09 10.95 -18.07
C GLY A 178 6.33 11.89 -17.15
N LEU A 179 6.00 11.47 -15.92
CA LEU A 179 5.29 12.25 -14.95
C LEU A 179 6.26 12.96 -13.99
N ASP A 180 5.95 14.18 -13.58
CA ASP A 180 6.70 14.89 -12.54
C ASP A 180 6.30 14.37 -11.15
N SER A 181 7.27 13.94 -10.35
CA SER A 181 7.04 13.36 -9.02
C SER A 181 8.08 13.84 -8.00
N LYS A 182 8.18 15.16 -7.82
CA LYS A 182 9.16 15.78 -6.91
C LYS A 182 8.91 15.49 -5.45
N ALA A 183 7.65 15.25 -5.07
CA ALA A 183 7.26 14.91 -3.71
C ALA A 183 6.41 13.65 -3.65
N TYR A 184 6.46 12.97 -2.51
CA TYR A 184 5.64 11.81 -2.19
C TYR A 184 4.93 12.04 -0.86
N PHE A 185 3.59 12.04 -0.89
CA PHE A 185 2.78 12.24 0.29
C PHE A 185 2.10 10.94 0.72
N ILE A 186 2.19 10.63 2.00
CA ILE A 186 1.34 9.62 2.63
C ILE A 186 0.20 10.35 3.32
N ILE A 187 -1.03 10.08 2.91
CA ILE A 187 -2.24 10.52 3.61
C ILE A 187 -2.70 9.34 4.47
N ALA A 188 -2.50 9.44 5.77
CA ALA A 188 -2.91 8.41 6.72
C ALA A 188 -4.19 8.85 7.43
N VAL A 189 -5.19 7.95 7.51
CA VAL A 189 -6.45 8.19 8.21
C VAL A 189 -6.78 7.05 9.16
N GLU A 190 -7.24 7.37 10.36
CA GLU A 190 -7.65 6.37 11.34
C GLU A 190 -8.93 5.66 10.89
N SER A 191 -8.91 4.31 10.95
CA SER A 191 -10.07 3.47 10.61
C SER A 191 -11.20 3.55 11.64
N THR A 192 -10.91 4.08 12.83
CA THR A 192 -11.88 4.28 13.93
C THR A 192 -12.13 5.75 14.20
N ALA A 193 -13.34 6.09 14.65
CA ALA A 193 -13.67 7.46 15.01
C ALA A 193 -12.72 8.00 16.09
N PRO A 194 -12.36 9.28 16.04
CA PRO A 194 -12.93 10.35 15.20
C PRO A 194 -12.30 10.49 13.78
N HIS A 195 -11.55 9.48 13.29
CA HIS A 195 -10.94 9.43 11.97
C HIS A 195 -9.92 10.55 11.75
N HIS A 196 -8.98 10.70 12.69
CA HIS A 196 -7.90 11.67 12.54
C HIS A 196 -7.11 11.40 11.26
N VAL A 197 -6.73 12.49 10.58
CA VAL A 197 -5.96 12.46 9.35
C VAL A 197 -4.61 13.11 9.59
N GLN A 198 -3.56 12.50 9.07
CA GLN A 198 -2.21 13.06 9.05
C GLN A 198 -1.65 12.98 7.63
N VAL A 199 -1.10 14.07 7.16
CA VAL A 199 -0.35 14.12 5.90
C VAL A 199 1.14 14.13 6.22
N VAL A 200 1.89 13.25 5.60
CA VAL A 200 3.35 13.15 5.74
C VAL A 200 3.98 13.28 4.36
N GLU A 201 4.82 14.27 4.16
CA GLU A 201 5.72 14.31 3.03
C GLU A 201 6.96 13.47 3.36
N LEU A 202 7.30 12.53 2.50
CA LEU A 202 8.54 11.75 2.66
C LEU A 202 9.71 12.56 2.11
N GLU A 203 10.64 12.92 2.99
CA GLU A 203 11.85 13.63 2.61
C GLU A 203 12.75 12.78 1.69
N GLN A 204 13.53 13.45 0.84
CA GLN A 204 14.35 12.82 -0.18
C GLN A 204 15.34 11.79 0.37
N HIS A 205 15.83 11.96 1.59
CA HIS A 205 16.75 11.00 2.20
C HIS A 205 16.06 9.65 2.53
N TYR A 206 14.76 9.66 2.88
CA TYR A 206 13.98 8.42 3.05
C TYR A 206 13.76 7.72 1.71
N ILE A 207 13.47 8.48 0.67
CA ILE A 207 13.27 7.95 -0.69
C ILE A 207 14.60 7.39 -1.22
N ALA A 208 15.71 8.08 -1.02
CA ALA A 208 17.06 7.58 -1.35
C ALA A 208 17.37 6.26 -0.64
N ARG A 209 17.04 6.15 0.65
CA ARG A 209 17.12 4.89 1.38
C ARG A 209 16.25 3.80 0.73
N GLY A 210 15.03 4.14 0.34
CA GLY A 210 14.12 3.24 -0.36
C GLY A 210 14.73 2.70 -1.65
N HIS A 211 15.38 3.56 -2.44
CA HIS A 211 16.11 3.16 -3.64
C HIS A 211 17.23 2.17 -3.33
N LEU A 212 18.02 2.42 -2.29
CA LEU A 212 19.11 1.52 -1.90
C LEU A 212 18.58 0.13 -1.48
N GLU A 213 17.54 0.09 -0.64
CA GLU A 213 16.95 -1.18 -0.21
C GLU A 213 16.30 -1.92 -1.39
N TRP A 214 15.58 -1.23 -2.25
CA TRP A 214 15.01 -1.81 -3.46
C TRP A 214 16.07 -2.38 -4.39
N THR A 215 17.13 -1.61 -4.71
CA THR A 215 18.25 -2.07 -5.56
C THR A 215 18.93 -3.31 -4.98
N LYS A 216 19.15 -3.33 -3.65
CA LYS A 216 19.68 -4.51 -2.96
C LYS A 216 18.80 -5.75 -3.18
N LEU A 217 17.48 -5.60 -3.05
CA LEU A 217 16.55 -6.69 -3.29
C LEU A 217 16.54 -7.18 -4.74
N LEU A 218 16.75 -6.29 -5.72
CA LEU A 218 16.86 -6.68 -7.12
C LEU A 218 18.14 -7.46 -7.39
N ILE A 219 19.27 -7.07 -6.78
CA ILE A 219 20.51 -7.85 -6.87
C ILE A 219 20.31 -9.25 -6.27
N GLN A 220 19.71 -9.34 -5.09
CA GLN A 220 19.37 -10.63 -4.46
C GLN A 220 18.39 -11.44 -5.33
N TRP A 221 17.48 -10.79 -6.03
CA TRP A 221 16.58 -11.43 -6.99
C TRP A 221 17.34 -12.02 -8.19
N GLU A 222 18.32 -11.31 -8.71
CA GLU A 222 19.14 -11.80 -9.82
C GLU A 222 19.96 -13.02 -9.42
N ASP A 223 20.52 -13.02 -8.21
CA ASP A 223 21.32 -14.13 -7.66
C ASP A 223 20.46 -15.30 -7.18
N TRP A 224 19.17 -15.09 -6.94
CA TRP A 224 18.27 -16.11 -6.43
C TRP A 224 18.02 -17.22 -7.47
N ASP A 225 18.20 -18.46 -7.04
CA ASP A 225 18.02 -19.66 -7.88
C ASP A 225 16.58 -20.16 -8.02
N GLY A 226 15.60 -19.46 -7.39
CA GLY A 226 14.19 -19.82 -7.40
C GLY A 226 13.77 -20.82 -6.30
N THR A 227 14.66 -21.16 -5.38
CA THR A 227 14.32 -22.07 -4.26
C THR A 227 13.61 -21.33 -3.12
N ALA A 228 12.71 -22.02 -2.42
CA ALA A 228 11.98 -21.49 -1.27
C ALA A 228 12.81 -21.61 0.01
N ALA A 229 13.93 -20.86 0.11
CA ALA A 229 14.78 -20.84 1.29
C ALA A 229 14.22 -19.97 2.42
N HIS A 230 14.53 -20.29 3.66
CA HIS A 230 14.08 -19.54 4.84
C HIS A 230 14.79 -18.20 5.03
N SER A 231 16.01 -18.04 4.50
CA SER A 231 16.80 -16.81 4.53
C SER A 231 17.45 -16.57 3.17
N HIS A 232 17.91 -15.34 2.93
CA HIS A 232 18.72 -14.99 1.76
C HIS A 232 20.17 -15.47 1.89
N ASP A 233 20.64 -15.65 3.13
CA ASP A 233 21.96 -16.17 3.45
C ASP A 233 21.86 -17.53 4.14
N THR A 234 22.55 -18.50 3.62
CA THR A 234 22.62 -19.87 4.19
C THR A 234 23.56 -19.95 5.39
N HIS A 235 24.26 -18.85 5.74
CA HIS A 235 25.28 -18.83 6.77
C HIS A 235 24.88 -18.13 8.08
N ASP A 236 23.72 -17.44 8.13
CA ASP A 236 23.34 -16.56 9.25
C ASP A 236 22.34 -17.17 10.24
N ASP A 237 22.17 -18.48 10.26
CA ASP A 237 21.15 -19.07 11.13
C ASP A 237 21.38 -18.87 12.63
N PHE A 238 22.49 -18.28 13.11
CA PHE A 238 22.77 -18.20 14.55
C PHE A 238 23.60 -17.01 15.09
N LEU A 239 23.87 -15.97 14.34
CA LEU A 239 24.39 -14.75 14.92
C LEU A 239 23.24 -13.76 15.20
N MET A 240 22.56 -13.98 16.32
CA MET A 240 21.79 -12.88 16.91
C MET A 240 22.80 -11.85 17.44
N ASP A 241 23.17 -10.90 16.61
CA ASP A 241 23.61 -9.62 17.15
C ASP A 241 22.50 -9.09 18.04
N ALA A 242 22.86 -8.70 19.25
CA ALA A 242 21.95 -8.03 20.15
C ALA A 242 21.22 -6.94 19.35
N PRO A 243 19.88 -6.75 19.49
CA PRO A 243 19.16 -5.81 18.69
C PRO A 243 19.87 -4.48 18.76
N GLY A 244 20.60 -4.17 17.70
CA GLY A 244 21.21 -2.86 17.53
C GLY A 244 20.06 -1.90 17.54
N TYR A 245 19.84 -1.23 18.65
CA TYR A 245 19.02 -0.05 18.71
C TYR A 245 19.52 0.82 17.57
N ALA A 246 18.72 0.93 16.52
CA ALA A 246 19.03 1.92 15.50
C ALA A 246 19.20 3.22 16.27
N PRO A 247 20.37 3.87 16.20
CA PRO A 247 20.59 5.09 16.96
C PRO A 247 19.43 6.02 16.59
N ALA A 248 18.77 6.58 17.61
CA ALA A 248 17.82 7.63 17.40
C ALA A 248 18.48 8.60 16.41
N LEU A 249 17.87 8.80 15.26
CA LEU A 249 18.33 9.79 14.31
C LEU A 249 18.35 11.09 15.09
N ASP A 250 19.56 11.57 15.38
CA ASP A 250 19.79 12.85 16.02
C ASP A 250 19.30 13.90 15.02
N LEU A 251 18.04 14.28 15.17
CA LEU A 251 17.48 15.43 14.47
C LEU A 251 18.02 16.65 15.21
N GLY A 252 19.29 17.00 14.86
CA GLY A 252 19.87 18.28 15.26
C GLY A 252 18.91 19.39 14.83
N ILE A 253 18.18 19.92 15.81
CA ILE A 253 17.46 21.18 15.74
C ILE A 253 18.46 22.31 16.01
#